data_a4436c1aca930fdf17d02dbd5fb7642b
#
_entry.id   a4436c1aca930fdf17d02dbd5fb7642b
#
_cell.length_a   1.000
_cell.length_b   1.000
_cell.length_c   1.000
_cell.angle_alpha   90.00
_cell.angle_beta   90.00
_cell.angle_gamma   90.00
#
_symmetry.space_group_name_H-M   'P 1'
#
loop_
_entity.id
_entity.type
_entity.pdbx_description
1 polymer ?
#
loop_
_entity_poly.entity_id
_entity_poly.type
_entity_poly.pdbx_seq_one_letter_code
_entity_poly.pdbx_strand_id
1 'polypeptide(L)'
;QFYLQPEAIFNGWDYPESVDLLQETDLTVLKRLDRKVALNIGKAVGNQFKGVITIEGFNNQDRYSNKKSYISTDTLDILKVKGFKTGISFSMNNLNYKQYASRGAAYSVSSHYFNVREEYSPGSTADPARITNTRDHQWFRLKATAEHYFSRGWYRPGYYAEAVFSNQPVFSNYFGTIIDAPAFFP
;
A
#
# COMPACT_ATOMS: atom_id res chain seq x y z
N GLN A 1 -1.25 22.30 19.51
CA GLN A 1 -2.53 21.71 19.22
C GLN A 1 -2.33 20.35 18.58
N PHE A 2 -3.02 19.31 19.09
CA PHE A 2 -3.03 17.97 18.50
C PHE A 2 -4.34 17.76 17.75
N TYR A 3 -4.29 16.92 16.73
CA TYR A 3 -5.50 16.43 16.07
C TYR A 3 -5.46 14.90 15.99
N LEU A 4 -6.63 14.30 16.03
CA LEU A 4 -6.85 12.87 15.90
C LEU A 4 -7.65 12.64 14.62
N GLN A 5 -7.20 11.69 13.80
CA GLN A 5 -7.87 11.32 12.57
C GLN A 5 -8.05 9.80 12.56
N PRO A 6 -9.21 9.30 12.99
CA PRO A 6 -9.57 7.91 12.79
C PRO A 6 -9.88 7.65 11.31
N GLU A 7 -9.52 6.48 10.82
CA GLU A 7 -9.79 6.02 9.47
C GLU A 7 -10.26 4.56 9.52
N ALA A 8 -11.28 4.24 8.75
CA ALA A 8 -11.72 2.86 8.54
C ALA A 8 -11.99 2.65 7.05
N ILE A 9 -11.41 1.60 6.49
CA ILE A 9 -11.61 1.21 5.11
C ILE A 9 -12.12 -0.23 5.07
N PHE A 10 -13.15 -0.43 4.28
CA PHE A 10 -13.69 -1.72 3.95
C PHE A 10 -13.97 -1.76 2.44
N ASN A 11 -13.14 -2.50 1.71
CA ASN A 11 -13.28 -2.67 0.27
C ASN A 11 -13.41 -4.16 -0.05
N GLY A 12 -14.36 -4.50 -0.91
CA GLY A 12 -14.52 -5.83 -1.46
C GLY A 12 -14.66 -5.75 -2.99
N TRP A 13 -13.86 -6.51 -3.70
CA TRP A 13 -13.97 -6.67 -5.14
C TRP A 13 -14.23 -8.14 -5.45
N ASP A 14 -15.27 -8.38 -6.23
CA ASP A 14 -15.56 -9.65 -6.89
C ASP A 14 -15.43 -9.43 -8.38
N TYR A 15 -14.56 -10.20 -9.03
CA TYR A 15 -14.49 -10.24 -10.48
C TYR A 15 -15.53 -11.24 -10.97
N PRO A 16 -16.55 -10.83 -11.77
CA PRO A 16 -17.57 -11.73 -12.25
C PRO A 16 -16.97 -12.81 -13.16
N GLU A 17 -17.49 -14.03 -13.06
CA GLU A 17 -17.04 -15.20 -13.84
C GLU A 17 -17.19 -15.02 -15.37
N SER A 18 -18.01 -14.06 -15.80
CA SER A 18 -18.29 -13.76 -17.21
C SER A 18 -17.59 -12.50 -17.69
N VAL A 19 -16.29 -12.37 -17.52
CA VAL A 19 -15.56 -11.31 -18.20
C VAL A 19 -15.14 -11.74 -19.60
N ASP A 20 -16.09 -12.14 -20.42
CA ASP A 20 -15.93 -12.30 -21.87
C ASP A 20 -15.53 -11.00 -22.59
N LEU A 21 -15.58 -9.87 -21.89
CA LEU A 21 -15.25 -8.54 -22.42
C LEU A 21 -13.75 -8.22 -22.45
N LEU A 22 -12.93 -9.00 -21.77
CA LEU A 22 -11.48 -8.80 -21.73
C LEU A 22 -10.77 -10.09 -22.12
N GLN A 23 -10.76 -10.38 -23.39
CA GLN A 23 -10.22 -11.61 -24.01
C GLN A 23 -8.72 -11.87 -23.76
N GLU A 24 -8.00 -11.07 -23.00
CA GLU A 24 -6.53 -11.17 -22.88
C GLU A 24 -5.99 -11.19 -21.44
N THR A 25 -6.82 -11.17 -20.41
CA THR A 25 -6.28 -11.09 -19.05
C THR A 25 -6.40 -12.39 -18.30
N ASP A 26 -5.25 -12.98 -17.97
CA ASP A 26 -5.12 -13.98 -16.91
C ASP A 26 -5.56 -13.35 -15.58
N LEU A 27 -6.86 -13.42 -15.26
CA LEU A 27 -7.36 -12.95 -13.97
C LEU A 27 -6.82 -13.86 -12.87
N THR A 28 -5.72 -13.45 -12.26
CA THR A 28 -5.13 -14.16 -11.13
C THR A 28 -5.89 -13.93 -9.83
N VAL A 29 -6.54 -12.78 -9.65
CA VAL A 29 -7.33 -12.47 -8.45
C VAL A 29 -8.79 -12.39 -8.82
N LEU A 30 -9.60 -13.31 -8.26
CA LEU A 30 -11.04 -13.38 -8.49
C LEU A 30 -11.86 -12.68 -7.41
N LYS A 31 -11.31 -12.59 -6.19
CA LYS A 31 -11.96 -11.90 -5.08
C LYS A 31 -10.91 -11.29 -4.16
N ARG A 32 -11.10 -10.01 -3.84
CA ARG A 32 -10.26 -9.30 -2.87
C ARG A 32 -11.13 -8.66 -1.80
N LEU A 33 -10.66 -8.75 -0.57
CA LEU A 33 -11.27 -8.11 0.58
C LEU A 33 -10.18 -7.38 1.38
N ASP A 34 -10.28 -6.05 1.43
CA ASP A 34 -9.37 -5.20 2.19
C ASP A 34 -10.12 -4.54 3.33
N ARG A 35 -9.62 -4.74 4.54
CA ARG A 35 -10.15 -4.15 5.76
C ARG A 35 -9.02 -3.51 6.54
N LYS A 36 -9.17 -2.26 6.89
CA LYS A 36 -8.22 -1.59 7.78
C LYS A 36 -8.90 -0.59 8.69
N VAL A 37 -8.32 -0.43 9.87
CA VAL A 37 -8.66 0.60 10.83
C VAL A 37 -7.37 1.27 11.26
N ALA A 38 -7.33 2.59 11.21
CA ALA A 38 -6.15 3.36 11.58
C ALA A 38 -6.50 4.53 12.49
N LEU A 39 -5.54 4.93 13.31
CA LEU A 39 -5.55 6.16 14.08
C LEU A 39 -4.29 6.96 13.76
N ASN A 40 -4.48 8.15 13.23
CA ASN A 40 -3.42 9.09 12.98
C ASN A 40 -3.46 10.20 14.05
N ILE A 41 -2.36 10.37 14.77
CA ILE A 41 -2.19 11.40 15.79
C ILE A 41 -1.20 12.42 15.25
N GLY A 42 -1.69 13.62 14.95
CA GLY A 42 -0.91 14.67 14.31
C GLY A 42 -0.67 15.87 15.20
N LYS A 43 0.49 16.49 15.02
CA LYS A 43 0.86 17.75 15.66
C LYS A 43 1.56 18.67 14.66
N ALA A 44 1.16 19.94 14.66
CA ALA A 44 1.93 20.99 13.99
C ALA A 44 3.19 21.30 14.81
N VAL A 45 4.32 21.41 14.13
CA VAL A 45 5.63 21.76 14.71
C VAL A 45 6.08 23.06 14.04
N GLY A 46 5.98 24.15 14.79
CA GLY A 46 6.13 25.50 14.18
C GLY A 46 5.02 25.80 13.17
N ASN A 47 5.32 26.65 12.19
CA ASN A 47 4.34 27.15 11.22
C ASN A 47 4.29 26.34 9.91
N GLN A 48 5.24 25.46 9.68
CA GLN A 48 5.40 24.80 8.37
C GLN A 48 5.49 23.27 8.45
N PHE A 49 5.81 22.72 9.61
CA PHE A 49 6.01 21.29 9.77
C PHE A 49 4.83 20.61 10.44
N LYS A 50 4.61 19.36 10.05
CA LYS A 50 3.60 18.47 10.61
C LYS A 50 4.28 17.15 10.96
N GLY A 51 4.11 16.70 12.20
CA GLY A 51 4.46 15.35 12.63
C GLY A 51 3.20 14.53 12.78
N VAL A 52 3.22 13.27 12.36
CA VAL A 52 2.11 12.32 12.51
C VAL A 52 2.64 10.99 13.01
N ILE A 53 1.96 10.43 14.00
CA ILE A 53 2.11 9.04 14.43
C ILE A 53 0.91 8.28 13.88
N THR A 54 1.16 7.15 13.23
CA THR A 54 0.15 6.26 12.66
C THR A 54 0.17 4.93 13.37
N ILE A 55 -1.00 4.44 13.74
CA ILE A 55 -1.23 3.07 14.22
C ILE A 55 -2.36 2.51 13.38
N GLU A 56 -2.13 1.40 12.68
CA GLU A 56 -3.08 0.80 11.76
C GLU A 56 -3.11 -0.72 11.96
N GLY A 57 -4.32 -1.27 12.06
CA GLY A 57 -4.57 -2.71 11.98
C GLY A 57 -5.25 -3.03 10.66
N PHE A 58 -4.87 -4.15 10.02
CA PHE A 58 -5.45 -4.57 8.77
C PHE A 58 -5.66 -6.09 8.69
N ASN A 59 -6.62 -6.48 7.85
CA ASN A 59 -6.94 -7.87 7.55
C ASN A 59 -7.41 -7.97 6.10
N ASN A 60 -6.51 -8.40 5.23
CA ASN A 60 -6.72 -8.51 3.81
C ASN A 60 -6.83 -9.97 3.40
N GLN A 61 -7.67 -10.27 2.42
CA GLN A 61 -7.84 -11.60 1.89
C GLN A 61 -7.94 -11.55 0.37
N ASP A 62 -7.11 -12.35 -0.31
CA ASP A 62 -7.20 -12.60 -1.72
C ASP A 62 -7.64 -14.04 -1.99
N ARG A 63 -8.53 -14.22 -2.95
CA ARG A 63 -8.88 -15.51 -3.54
C ARG A 63 -8.54 -15.46 -5.01
N TYR A 64 -7.75 -16.40 -5.48
CA TYR A 64 -7.23 -16.38 -6.83
C TYR A 64 -7.07 -17.78 -7.41
N SER A 65 -7.01 -17.86 -8.75
CA SER A 65 -6.70 -19.08 -9.48
C SER A 65 -5.27 -19.00 -10.02
N ASN A 66 -4.55 -20.10 -9.98
CA ASN A 66 -3.22 -20.23 -10.61
C ASN A 66 -3.32 -20.75 -12.07
N LYS A 67 -4.54 -21.04 -12.56
CA LYS A 67 -4.79 -21.49 -13.93
C LYS A 67 -5.40 -20.37 -14.74
N LYS A 68 -5.09 -20.35 -16.05
CA LYS A 68 -5.70 -19.45 -17.02
C LYS A 68 -7.21 -19.69 -17.21
N SER A 69 -7.64 -20.92 -17.10
CA SER A 69 -9.05 -21.33 -17.18
C SER A 69 -9.52 -21.76 -15.81
N TYR A 70 -10.45 -21.03 -15.25
CA TYR A 70 -11.16 -21.35 -14.02
C TYR A 70 -12.51 -21.96 -14.35
N ILE A 71 -12.84 -23.06 -13.70
CA ILE A 71 -14.17 -23.71 -13.80
C ILE A 71 -14.86 -23.65 -12.44
N SER A 72 -16.19 -23.66 -12.43
CA SER A 72 -16.99 -23.48 -11.20
C SER A 72 -16.76 -24.55 -10.12
N THR A 73 -16.21 -25.71 -10.51
CA THR A 73 -15.83 -26.78 -9.57
C THR A 73 -14.46 -26.61 -8.94
N ASP A 74 -13.65 -25.68 -9.46
CA ASP A 74 -12.34 -25.41 -8.89
C ASP A 74 -12.48 -24.67 -7.55
N THR A 75 -11.59 -25.02 -6.61
CA THR A 75 -11.43 -24.27 -5.37
C THR A 75 -10.26 -23.31 -5.50
N LEU A 76 -10.48 -22.07 -5.10
CA LEU A 76 -9.49 -21.01 -5.20
C LEU A 76 -8.43 -21.12 -4.11
N ASP A 77 -7.23 -20.68 -4.45
CA ASP A 77 -6.20 -20.40 -3.46
C ASP A 77 -6.63 -19.21 -2.59
N ILE A 78 -6.39 -19.29 -1.30
CA ILE A 78 -6.71 -18.25 -0.36
C ILE A 78 -5.43 -17.76 0.30
N LEU A 79 -5.16 -16.47 0.16
CA LEU A 79 -4.14 -15.77 0.92
C LEU A 79 -4.81 -14.79 1.89
N LYS A 80 -4.56 -14.95 3.18
CA LYS A 80 -4.95 -13.99 4.21
C LYS A 80 -3.70 -13.33 4.77
N VAL A 81 -3.75 -12.01 4.89
CA VAL A 81 -2.67 -11.18 5.43
C VAL A 81 -3.26 -10.27 6.49
N LYS A 82 -2.93 -10.52 7.74
CA LYS A 82 -3.42 -9.74 8.88
C LYS A 82 -2.27 -9.25 9.74
N GLY A 83 -2.40 -8.06 10.27
CA GLY A 83 -1.34 -7.51 11.11
C GLY A 83 -1.57 -6.07 11.50
N PHE A 84 -0.50 -5.46 11.96
CA PHE A 84 -0.49 -4.04 12.27
C PHE A 84 0.70 -3.33 11.64
N LYS A 85 0.50 -2.06 11.40
CA LYS A 85 1.52 -1.10 10.96
C LYS A 85 1.56 0.02 11.97
N THR A 86 2.74 0.42 12.37
CA THR A 86 2.97 1.64 13.16
C THR A 86 4.06 2.46 12.51
N GLY A 87 3.97 3.77 12.65
CA GLY A 87 4.97 4.61 12.02
C GLY A 87 4.89 6.06 12.44
N ILE A 88 5.89 6.78 12.00
CA ILE A 88 6.00 8.22 12.17
C ILE A 88 6.26 8.86 10.82
N SER A 89 5.71 10.04 10.62
CA SER A 89 6.00 10.86 9.45
C SER A 89 6.18 12.32 9.84
N PHE A 90 7.10 12.97 9.14
CA PHE A 90 7.31 14.41 9.21
C PHE A 90 7.16 14.98 7.82
N SER A 91 6.41 16.04 7.69
CA SER A 91 6.20 16.70 6.41
C SER A 91 6.19 18.22 6.56
N MET A 92 6.61 18.88 5.50
CA MET A 92 6.54 20.33 5.32
C MET A 92 6.00 20.60 3.93
N ASN A 93 5.12 21.57 3.80
CA ASN A 93 4.59 21.98 2.51
C ASN A 93 4.33 23.49 2.54
N ASN A 94 5.07 24.22 1.72
CA ASN A 94 4.86 25.65 1.48
C ASN A 94 4.72 25.97 -0.01
N LEU A 95 4.32 24.97 -0.82
CA LEU A 95 4.01 25.17 -2.22
C LEU A 95 2.90 26.21 -2.37
N ASN A 96 3.06 27.11 -3.33
CA ASN A 96 2.09 28.19 -3.59
C ASN A 96 0.74 27.66 -4.10
N TYR A 97 0.71 26.51 -4.78
CA TYR A 97 -0.49 25.82 -5.25
C TYR A 97 -0.39 24.31 -5.03
N LYS A 98 -1.55 23.63 -4.86
CA LYS A 98 -1.60 22.15 -4.74
C LYS A 98 -1.33 21.44 -6.07
N GLN A 99 -1.75 22.06 -7.18
CA GLN A 99 -1.52 21.59 -8.54
C GLN A 99 -0.77 22.66 -9.29
N TYR A 100 0.19 22.23 -10.13
CA TYR A 100 1.00 23.14 -10.93
C TYR A 100 1.74 24.20 -10.11
N ALA A 101 2.33 23.77 -9.01
CA ALA A 101 3.15 24.66 -8.20
C ALA A 101 4.28 25.27 -9.03
N SER A 102 4.53 26.56 -8.81
CA SER A 102 5.59 27.29 -9.50
C SER A 102 6.59 27.95 -8.54
N ARG A 103 6.38 27.78 -7.24
CA ARG A 103 7.25 28.28 -6.18
C ARG A 103 7.00 27.56 -4.87
N GLY A 104 8.05 27.35 -4.09
CA GLY A 104 7.99 26.75 -2.77
C GLY A 104 8.56 25.34 -2.76
N ALA A 105 8.37 24.65 -1.66
CA ALA A 105 8.91 23.32 -1.45
C ALA A 105 7.93 22.44 -0.66
N ALA A 106 7.97 21.14 -0.93
CA ALA A 106 7.35 20.12 -0.09
C ALA A 106 8.37 19.02 0.20
N TYR A 107 8.54 18.69 1.46
CA TYR A 107 9.41 17.60 1.91
C TYR A 107 8.64 16.67 2.81
N SER A 108 8.88 15.38 2.69
CA SER A 108 8.37 14.41 3.66
C SER A 108 9.38 13.31 3.93
N VAL A 109 9.38 12.82 5.17
CA VAL A 109 10.08 11.61 5.58
C VAL A 109 9.13 10.78 6.42
N SER A 110 9.01 9.51 6.12
CA SER A 110 8.20 8.58 6.90
C SER A 110 8.93 7.27 7.15
N SER A 111 8.73 6.72 8.34
CA SER A 111 9.23 5.41 8.74
C SER A 111 8.08 4.59 9.27
N HIS A 112 7.90 3.36 8.77
CA HIS A 112 6.86 2.44 9.18
C HIS A 112 7.46 1.08 9.53
N TYR A 113 6.96 0.51 10.59
CA TYR A 113 7.22 -0.86 11.00
C TYR A 113 5.95 -1.68 10.80
N PHE A 114 6.12 -2.88 10.29
CA PHE A 114 5.05 -3.84 10.01
C PHE A 114 5.30 -5.12 10.79
N ASN A 115 4.23 -5.66 11.35
CA ASN A 115 4.20 -7.00 11.94
C ASN A 115 2.94 -7.70 11.45
N VAL A 116 3.14 -8.73 10.65
CA VAL A 116 2.11 -9.31 9.80
C VAL A 116 2.19 -10.82 9.83
N ARG A 117 1.02 -11.46 9.92
CA ARG A 117 0.84 -12.88 9.74
C ARG A 117 0.19 -13.17 8.41
N GLU A 118 0.86 -13.99 7.63
CA GLU A 118 0.39 -14.58 6.39
C GLU A 118 -0.17 -15.98 6.63
N GLU A 119 -1.36 -16.25 6.12
CA GLU A 119 -1.98 -17.58 6.11
C GLU A 119 -2.32 -17.93 4.66
N TYR A 120 -1.65 -18.93 4.11
CA TYR A 120 -1.87 -19.43 2.76
C TYR A 120 -2.57 -20.79 2.81
N SER A 121 -3.64 -20.94 2.03
CA SER A 121 -4.38 -22.20 1.85
C SER A 121 -4.49 -22.49 0.36
N PRO A 122 -3.83 -23.54 -0.16
CA PRO A 122 -3.91 -23.90 -1.57
C PRO A 122 -5.30 -24.43 -1.92
N GLY A 123 -5.78 -24.09 -3.11
CA GLY A 123 -6.97 -24.63 -3.74
C GLY A 123 -6.62 -25.75 -4.72
N SER A 124 -7.63 -26.18 -5.51
CA SER A 124 -7.47 -27.23 -6.54
C SER A 124 -6.59 -26.78 -7.72
N THR A 125 -6.42 -25.46 -7.89
CA THR A 125 -5.62 -24.87 -8.96
C THR A 125 -4.17 -24.63 -8.58
N ALA A 126 -3.81 -24.86 -7.30
CA ALA A 126 -2.45 -24.72 -6.81
C ALA A 126 -1.50 -25.78 -7.38
N ASP A 127 -0.21 -25.48 -7.35
CA ASP A 127 0.83 -26.48 -7.56
C ASP A 127 0.69 -27.58 -6.49
N PRO A 128 0.67 -28.86 -6.87
CA PRO A 128 0.57 -29.98 -5.91
C PRO A 128 1.64 -29.98 -4.82
N ALA A 129 2.76 -29.34 -5.04
CA ALA A 129 3.83 -29.20 -4.03
C ALA A 129 3.51 -28.14 -2.97
N ARG A 130 2.49 -27.28 -3.16
CA ARG A 130 2.13 -26.25 -2.20
C ARG A 130 1.23 -26.82 -1.10
N ILE A 131 1.57 -26.49 0.12
CA ILE A 131 0.85 -26.88 1.33
C ILE A 131 0.32 -25.64 2.06
N THR A 132 -0.70 -25.83 2.88
CA THR A 132 -1.15 -24.80 3.82
C THR A 132 0.02 -24.33 4.67
N ASN A 133 0.22 -23.04 4.74
CA ASN A 133 1.36 -22.44 5.43
C ASN A 133 0.94 -21.17 6.17
N THR A 134 1.55 -20.98 7.34
CA THR A 134 1.43 -19.75 8.12
C THR A 134 2.82 -19.23 8.40
N ARG A 135 3.05 -17.95 8.10
CA ARG A 135 4.32 -17.26 8.29
C ARG A 135 4.11 -15.93 8.97
N ASP A 136 5.00 -15.59 9.88
CA ASP A 136 5.07 -14.26 10.47
C ASP A 136 6.16 -13.46 9.77
N HIS A 137 5.83 -12.22 9.39
CA HIS A 137 6.69 -11.30 8.68
C HIS A 137 6.83 -10.00 9.46
N GLN A 138 8.05 -9.48 9.50
CA GLN A 138 8.36 -8.19 10.10
C GLN A 138 9.29 -7.42 9.18
N TRP A 139 8.99 -6.14 8.94
CA TRP A 139 9.85 -5.30 8.12
C TRP A 139 9.70 -3.83 8.43
N PHE A 140 10.66 -3.06 7.95
CA PHE A 140 10.64 -1.61 7.96
C PHE A 140 10.53 -1.06 6.55
N ARG A 141 9.89 0.09 6.44
CA ARG A 141 9.88 0.90 5.25
C ARG A 141 10.22 2.35 5.61
N LEU A 142 11.19 2.91 4.93
CA LEU A 142 11.55 4.31 4.97
C LEU A 142 11.25 4.93 3.62
N LYS A 143 10.54 6.05 3.60
CA LYS A 143 10.25 6.81 2.39
C LYS A 143 10.60 8.27 2.63
N ALA A 144 11.30 8.89 1.68
CA ALA A 144 11.58 10.30 1.65
C ALA A 144 11.14 10.89 0.30
N THR A 145 10.50 12.05 0.33
CA THR A 145 10.16 12.82 -0.87
C THR A 145 10.67 14.25 -0.74
N ALA A 146 11.10 14.80 -1.85
CA ALA A 146 11.54 16.18 -1.95
C ALA A 146 11.02 16.79 -3.26
N GLU A 147 10.26 17.85 -3.13
CA GLU A 147 9.74 18.63 -4.24
C GLU A 147 10.09 20.09 -4.01
N HIS A 148 10.66 20.76 -5.01
CA HIS A 148 11.06 22.17 -4.89
C HIS A 148 10.94 22.89 -6.22
N TYR A 149 10.35 24.08 -6.20
CA TYR A 149 10.24 24.99 -7.33
C TYR A 149 10.93 26.30 -7.04
N PHE A 150 11.83 26.67 -7.94
CA PHE A 150 12.61 27.90 -7.82
C PHE A 150 11.88 29.04 -8.53
N SER A 151 11.62 30.12 -7.83
CA SER A 151 11.05 31.34 -8.42
C SER A 151 12.18 32.25 -8.93
N ARG A 152 12.52 32.16 -10.22
CA ARG A 152 13.58 32.95 -10.81
C ARG A 152 13.15 33.57 -12.15
N GLY A 153 12.62 34.78 -12.09
CA GLY A 153 12.17 35.48 -13.26
C GLY A 153 11.02 34.80 -14.02
N TRP A 154 11.16 34.69 -15.34
CA TRP A 154 10.21 33.98 -16.20
C TRP A 154 10.37 32.48 -16.24
N TYR A 155 11.58 31.98 -15.89
CA TYR A 155 11.89 30.56 -15.83
C TYR A 155 11.72 30.03 -14.39
N ARG A 156 10.92 28.99 -14.22
CA ARG A 156 10.56 28.43 -12.91
C ARG A 156 10.87 26.94 -12.88
N PRO A 157 12.16 26.57 -12.80
CA PRO A 157 12.55 25.17 -12.72
C PRO A 157 12.11 24.56 -11.38
N GLY A 158 11.84 23.29 -11.39
CA GLY A 158 11.58 22.51 -10.20
C GLY A 158 12.18 21.13 -10.32
N TYR A 159 12.25 20.43 -9.21
CA TYR A 159 12.60 19.01 -9.15
C TYR A 159 11.66 18.27 -8.21
N TYR A 160 11.47 17.02 -8.52
CA TYR A 160 10.89 16.01 -7.63
C TYR A 160 11.87 14.88 -7.46
N ALA A 161 12.09 14.45 -6.21
CA ALA A 161 12.91 13.30 -5.89
C ALA A 161 12.17 12.44 -4.87
N GLU A 162 12.22 11.14 -5.06
CA GLU A 162 11.64 10.16 -4.16
C GLU A 162 12.63 9.02 -3.91
N ALA A 163 12.79 8.65 -2.64
CA ALA A 163 13.62 7.53 -2.24
C ALA A 163 12.82 6.62 -1.31
N VAL A 164 12.87 5.32 -1.56
CA VAL A 164 12.24 4.31 -0.74
C VAL A 164 13.24 3.21 -0.41
N PHE A 165 13.30 2.87 0.86
CA PHE A 165 14.00 1.70 1.35
C PHE A 165 13.00 0.80 2.06
N SER A 166 12.99 -0.50 1.72
CA SER A 166 12.16 -1.50 2.38
C SER A 166 12.89 -2.82 2.41
N ASN A 167 12.84 -3.50 3.54
CA ASN A 167 13.31 -4.89 3.68
C ASN A 167 12.14 -5.88 3.76
N GLN A 168 11.03 -5.56 3.09
CA GLN A 168 9.83 -6.39 3.04
C GLN A 168 10.17 -7.77 2.47
N PRO A 169 9.81 -8.86 3.18
CA PRO A 169 9.97 -10.22 2.67
C PRO A 169 8.98 -10.53 1.55
N VAL A 170 9.29 -11.55 0.77
CA VAL A 170 8.40 -12.07 -0.27
C VAL A 170 7.32 -12.92 0.38
N PHE A 171 6.07 -12.70 0.00
CA PHE A 171 4.91 -13.49 0.40
C PHE A 171 4.64 -14.66 -0.57
N SER A 172 3.72 -15.54 -0.20
CA SER A 172 3.37 -16.72 -1.01
C SER A 172 2.78 -16.35 -2.38
N ASN A 173 2.25 -15.14 -2.54
CA ASN A 173 1.86 -14.62 -3.84
C ASN A 173 2.34 -13.17 -4.02
N TYR A 174 2.31 -12.72 -5.27
CA TYR A 174 2.71 -11.36 -5.65
C TYR A 174 1.86 -10.29 -4.97
N PHE A 175 0.54 -10.50 -4.87
CA PHE A 175 -0.35 -9.50 -4.28
C PHE A 175 -0.09 -9.29 -2.78
N GLY A 176 0.23 -10.34 -2.03
CA GLY A 176 0.67 -10.22 -0.66
C GLY A 176 1.94 -9.39 -0.54
N THR A 177 2.88 -9.60 -1.45
CA THR A 177 4.16 -8.89 -1.48
C THR A 177 3.99 -7.39 -1.75
N ILE A 178 2.99 -6.98 -2.53
CA ILE A 178 2.74 -5.55 -2.84
C ILE A 178 1.79 -4.85 -1.87
N ILE A 179 1.30 -5.53 -0.82
CA ILE A 179 0.47 -4.89 0.20
C ILE A 179 1.21 -3.69 0.78
N ASP A 180 0.54 -2.53 0.72
CA ASP A 180 1.07 -1.26 1.17
C ASP A 180 2.44 -0.89 0.55
N ALA A 181 2.76 -1.45 -0.63
CA ALA A 181 3.94 -1.06 -1.38
C ALA A 181 3.84 0.42 -1.75
N PRO A 182 4.95 1.17 -1.68
CA PRO A 182 4.93 2.56 -2.09
C PRO A 182 4.68 2.65 -3.59
N ALA A 183 3.68 3.42 -3.98
CA ALA A 183 3.49 3.77 -5.37
C ALA A 183 4.42 4.94 -5.72
N PHE A 184 5.17 4.80 -6.80
CA PHE A 184 5.90 5.89 -7.41
C PHE A 184 4.97 6.53 -8.43
N PHE A 185 4.50 7.74 -8.14
CA PHE A 185 3.71 8.53 -9.09
C PHE A 185 4.60 9.65 -9.64
N PRO A 186 4.65 9.80 -10.96
CA PRO A 186 5.33 10.94 -11.58
C PRO A 186 4.63 12.26 -11.30
#